data_24e356589dcf8e1bfa11ea11474ddfc8
#
_entry.id   24e356589dcf8e1bfa11ea11474ddfc8
#
_cell.length_a   1.000
_cell.length_b   1.000
_cell.length_c   1.000
_cell.angle_alpha   90.00
_cell.angle_beta   90.00
_cell.angle_gamma   90.00
#
_symmetry.space_group_name_H-M   'P 1'
#
loop_
_entity.id
_entity.type
_entity.pdbx_description
1 polymer ?
#
loop_
_entity_poly.entity_id
_entity_poly.type
_entity_poly.pdbx_seq_one_letter_code
_entity_poly.pdbx_strand_id
1 'polypeptide(L)'
;AGLAMAGKRPVVAIYSSFLQRAFDQLVTDVALHDLPVVFLLDRAGVTGPDGPSHHGVFDLTYLRMIPNMVIGVPSDADELCGMLETALDHPGPIAIRYPKASAASIPALPVDPIPIGRWQERSSGDDVLFLAAGRMVERAEKASAS
;
A
#
# COMPACT_ATOMS: atom_id res chain seq x y z
N ALA A 1 0.41 -6.40 17.28
CA ALA A 1 0.47 -5.44 18.39
C ALA A 1 1.57 -5.81 19.39
N GLY A 2 1.52 -6.97 20.07
CA GLY A 2 2.45 -7.32 21.15
C GLY A 2 3.95 -7.23 20.81
N LEU A 3 4.36 -7.64 19.60
CA LEU A 3 5.74 -7.47 19.13
C LEU A 3 6.13 -6.00 19.02
N ALA A 4 5.23 -5.15 18.52
CA ALA A 4 5.49 -3.71 18.42
C ALA A 4 5.61 -3.05 19.80
N MET A 5 4.74 -3.42 20.74
CA MET A 5 4.85 -2.97 22.15
C MET A 5 6.16 -3.39 22.81
N ALA A 6 6.74 -4.52 22.38
CA ALA A 6 8.06 -4.98 22.82
C ALA A 6 9.24 -4.35 22.04
N GLY A 7 9.01 -3.26 21.31
CA GLY A 7 10.03 -2.53 20.57
C GLY A 7 10.50 -3.21 19.27
N LYS A 8 9.74 -4.15 18.74
CA LYS A 8 10.01 -4.78 17.44
C LYS A 8 9.24 -4.06 16.33
N ARG A 9 9.66 -4.28 15.09
CA ARG A 9 8.97 -3.79 13.88
C ARG A 9 8.30 -4.99 13.17
N PRO A 10 7.06 -5.36 13.55
CA PRO A 10 6.39 -6.49 12.91
C PRO A 10 5.92 -6.11 11.51
N VAL A 11 6.10 -7.05 10.58
CA VAL A 11 5.55 -7.01 9.23
C VAL A 11 4.50 -8.10 9.12
N VAL A 12 3.26 -7.73 8.77
CA VAL A 12 2.12 -8.63 8.63
C VAL A 12 1.78 -8.76 7.16
N ALA A 13 2.15 -9.88 6.54
CA ALA A 13 1.79 -10.18 5.16
C ALA A 13 0.47 -10.97 5.13
N ILE A 14 -0.58 -10.38 4.56
CA ILE A 14 -1.93 -10.95 4.54
C ILE A 14 -2.66 -10.52 3.28
N TYR A 15 -3.59 -11.34 2.78
CA TYR A 15 -4.45 -10.93 1.67
C TYR A 15 -5.37 -9.78 2.08
N SER A 16 -5.53 -8.81 1.19
CA SER A 16 -6.40 -7.65 1.40
C SER A 16 -7.82 -8.06 1.83
N SER A 17 -8.41 -9.06 1.19
CA SER A 17 -9.74 -9.57 1.55
C SER A 17 -9.80 -10.25 2.92
N PHE A 18 -8.71 -10.86 3.40
CA PHE A 18 -8.69 -11.53 4.70
C PHE A 18 -8.49 -10.56 5.86
N LEU A 19 -7.81 -9.46 5.63
CA LEU A 19 -7.62 -8.42 6.65
C LEU A 19 -8.95 -7.79 7.10
N GLN A 20 -10.01 -7.85 6.29
CA GLN A 20 -11.35 -7.38 6.66
C GLN A 20 -11.83 -7.95 8.01
N ARG A 21 -11.48 -9.20 8.31
CA ARG A 21 -11.86 -9.88 9.56
C ARG A 21 -11.10 -9.39 10.78
N ALA A 22 -10.02 -8.63 10.58
CA ALA A 22 -9.19 -8.07 11.65
C ALA A 22 -9.37 -6.55 11.77
N PHE A 23 -10.46 -5.99 11.27
CA PHE A 23 -10.71 -4.54 11.31
C PHE A 23 -10.69 -4.00 12.74
N ASP A 24 -11.33 -4.69 13.67
CA ASP A 24 -11.32 -4.29 15.09
C ASP A 24 -9.90 -4.26 15.66
N GLN A 25 -9.08 -5.27 15.37
CA GLN A 25 -7.69 -5.34 15.82
C GLN A 25 -6.81 -4.24 15.21
N LEU A 26 -7.09 -3.84 13.95
CA LEU A 26 -6.41 -2.68 13.36
C LEU A 26 -6.70 -1.40 14.14
N VAL A 27 -7.96 -1.21 14.55
CA VAL A 27 -8.39 -0.01 15.28
C VAL A 27 -7.91 -0.06 16.72
N THR A 28 -8.28 -1.12 17.46
CA THR A 28 -8.11 -1.18 18.93
C THR A 28 -6.70 -1.58 19.34
N ASP A 29 -6.09 -2.56 18.66
CA ASP A 29 -4.79 -3.09 19.07
C ASP A 29 -3.60 -2.36 18.44
N VAL A 30 -3.80 -1.72 17.29
CA VAL A 30 -2.69 -1.09 16.54
C VAL A 30 -2.83 0.42 16.49
N ALA A 31 -3.89 0.94 15.87
CA ALA A 31 -4.01 2.38 15.62
C ALA A 31 -4.25 3.21 16.88
N LEU A 32 -5.07 2.71 17.81
CA LEU A 32 -5.33 3.38 19.10
C LEU A 32 -4.03 3.61 19.91
N HIS A 33 -3.07 2.72 19.75
CA HIS A 33 -1.76 2.78 20.43
C HIS A 33 -0.64 3.35 19.54
N ASP A 34 -0.99 3.79 18.32
CA ASP A 34 -0.07 4.31 17.30
C ASP A 34 1.16 3.40 17.08
N LEU A 35 0.94 2.08 17.04
CA LEU A 35 2.03 1.11 16.99
C LEU A 35 2.62 1.00 15.58
N PRO A 36 3.95 0.91 15.47
CA PRO A 36 4.65 0.80 14.18
C PRO A 36 4.53 -0.61 13.58
N VAL A 37 3.36 -0.94 13.10
CA VAL A 37 3.07 -2.21 12.42
C VAL A 37 2.97 -1.98 10.93
N VAL A 38 3.71 -2.75 10.15
CA VAL A 38 3.67 -2.73 8.69
C VAL A 38 2.73 -3.82 8.19
N PHE A 39 1.72 -3.45 7.40
CA PHE A 39 0.80 -4.39 6.76
C PHE A 39 1.11 -4.47 5.26
N LEU A 40 1.48 -5.66 4.78
CA LEU A 40 1.68 -5.95 3.36
C LEU A 40 0.43 -6.68 2.83
N LEU A 41 -0.40 -5.95 2.07
CA LEU A 41 -1.69 -6.42 1.61
C LEU A 41 -1.60 -6.93 0.18
N ASP A 42 -1.42 -8.23 0.06
CA ASP A 42 -1.42 -8.92 -1.23
C ASP A 42 -2.85 -9.05 -1.79
N ARG A 43 -2.98 -9.21 -3.09
CA ARG A 43 -4.25 -9.36 -3.81
C ARG A 43 -5.21 -8.18 -3.64
N ALA A 44 -4.66 -6.97 -3.58
CA ALA A 44 -5.48 -5.77 -3.58
C ALA A 44 -6.16 -5.57 -4.95
N GLY A 45 -7.44 -5.19 -4.92
CA GLY A 45 -8.25 -5.03 -6.12
C GLY A 45 -8.87 -6.34 -6.62
N VAL A 46 -9.20 -6.39 -7.91
CA VAL A 46 -9.79 -7.56 -8.55
C VAL A 46 -8.71 -8.59 -8.89
N THR A 47 -8.86 -9.81 -8.42
CA THR A 47 -7.85 -10.88 -8.51
C THR A 47 -8.13 -11.90 -9.64
N GLY A 48 -9.22 -11.76 -10.38
CA GLY A 48 -9.56 -12.64 -11.51
C GLY A 48 -9.78 -14.10 -11.08
N PRO A 49 -8.85 -15.02 -11.40
CA PRO A 49 -9.06 -16.46 -11.22
C PRO A 49 -9.19 -16.90 -9.74
N ASP A 50 -8.77 -16.10 -8.78
CA ASP A 50 -8.93 -16.46 -7.37
C ASP A 50 -10.40 -16.32 -6.89
N GLY A 51 -11.26 -15.72 -7.71
CA GLY A 51 -12.69 -15.60 -7.47
C GLY A 51 -13.09 -14.45 -6.53
N PRO A 52 -14.41 -14.23 -6.36
CA PRO A 52 -14.93 -13.05 -5.67
C PRO A 52 -14.58 -13.00 -4.18
N SER A 53 -14.36 -14.13 -3.53
CA SER A 53 -13.96 -14.19 -2.11
C SER A 53 -12.54 -13.64 -1.85
N HIS A 54 -11.73 -13.47 -2.90
CA HIS A 54 -10.35 -13.00 -2.82
C HIS A 54 -10.16 -11.59 -3.38
N HIS A 55 -11.24 -10.95 -3.91
CA HIS A 55 -11.16 -9.57 -4.38
C HIS A 55 -10.96 -8.60 -3.23
N GLY A 56 -9.79 -7.95 -3.17
CA GLY A 56 -9.42 -6.97 -2.16
C GLY A 56 -9.89 -5.58 -2.52
N VAL A 57 -11.20 -5.36 -2.62
CA VAL A 57 -11.80 -4.10 -3.12
C VAL A 57 -12.22 -3.13 -2.01
N PHE A 58 -12.19 -3.55 -0.75
CA PHE A 58 -12.67 -2.75 0.38
C PHE A 58 -11.55 -2.16 1.24
N ASP A 59 -10.31 -2.58 1.04
CA ASP A 59 -9.17 -2.20 1.87
C ASP A 59 -8.96 -0.67 1.96
N LEU A 60 -8.98 0.04 0.85
CA LEU A 60 -8.87 1.50 0.85
C LEU A 60 -10.01 2.17 1.65
N THR A 61 -11.22 1.59 1.59
CA THR A 61 -12.38 2.15 2.28
C THR A 61 -12.21 2.06 3.79
N TYR A 62 -11.94 0.88 4.32
CA TYR A 62 -11.86 0.72 5.78
C TYR A 62 -10.54 1.22 6.37
N LEU A 63 -9.41 1.11 5.64
CA LEU A 63 -8.12 1.64 6.12
C LEU A 63 -8.14 3.17 6.26
N ARG A 64 -8.82 3.88 5.35
CA ARG A 64 -8.95 5.34 5.43
C ARG A 64 -9.78 5.84 6.60
N MET A 65 -10.59 4.99 7.23
CA MET A 65 -11.34 5.34 8.43
C MET A 65 -10.49 5.24 9.71
N ILE A 66 -9.36 4.56 9.65
CA ILE A 66 -8.49 4.31 10.81
C ILE A 66 -7.58 5.53 11.01
N PRO A 67 -7.63 6.19 12.19
CA PRO A 67 -6.72 7.29 12.50
C PRO A 67 -5.26 6.88 12.41
N ASN A 68 -4.40 7.79 11.98
CA ASN A 68 -2.95 7.63 11.85
C ASN A 68 -2.48 6.54 10.85
N MET A 69 -3.40 5.83 10.19
CA MET A 69 -3.05 4.82 9.20
C MET A 69 -2.52 5.46 7.92
N VAL A 70 -1.27 5.20 7.59
CA VAL A 70 -0.70 5.56 6.28
C VAL A 70 -0.98 4.44 5.28
N ILE A 71 -1.32 4.78 4.03
CA ILE A 71 -1.64 3.80 2.99
C ILE A 71 -0.75 4.03 1.79
N GLY A 72 0.10 3.05 1.48
CA GLY A 72 0.92 2.99 0.27
C GLY A 72 0.23 2.20 -0.84
N VAL A 73 0.28 2.72 -2.07
CA VAL A 73 -0.31 2.08 -3.26
C VAL A 73 0.71 2.12 -4.39
N PRO A 74 1.70 1.23 -4.40
CA PRO A 74 2.79 1.25 -5.37
C PRO A 74 2.31 1.00 -6.80
N SER A 75 2.90 1.69 -7.77
CA SER A 75 2.65 1.51 -9.21
C SER A 75 3.39 0.30 -9.79
N ASP A 76 4.56 0.00 -9.24
CA ASP A 76 5.48 -1.03 -9.70
C ASP A 76 6.28 -1.66 -8.54
N ALA A 77 7.24 -2.51 -8.86
CA ALA A 77 8.06 -3.21 -7.87
C ALA A 77 9.10 -2.30 -7.20
N ASP A 78 9.62 -1.30 -7.91
CA ASP A 78 10.59 -0.34 -7.36
C ASP A 78 9.91 0.53 -6.30
N GLU A 79 8.71 1.06 -6.59
CA GLU A 79 7.91 1.78 -5.61
C GLU A 79 7.49 0.90 -4.42
N LEU A 80 7.16 -0.38 -4.66
CA LEU A 80 6.83 -1.30 -3.56
C LEU A 80 7.99 -1.45 -2.59
N CYS A 81 9.21 -1.64 -3.10
CA CYS A 81 10.40 -1.75 -2.28
C CYS A 81 10.73 -0.43 -1.55
N GLY A 82 10.68 0.71 -2.24
CA GLY A 82 10.90 2.01 -1.63
C GLY A 82 9.85 2.38 -0.56
N MET A 83 8.58 2.00 -0.77
CA MET A 83 7.53 2.14 0.25
C MET A 83 7.76 1.21 1.44
N LEU A 84 8.31 0.02 1.23
CA LEU A 84 8.66 -0.87 2.33
C LEU A 84 9.81 -0.29 3.18
N GLU A 85 10.86 0.27 2.56
CA GLU A 85 11.93 0.97 3.29
C GLU A 85 11.35 2.12 4.13
N THR A 86 10.48 2.95 3.53
CA THR A 86 9.77 4.00 4.27
C THR A 86 8.96 3.44 5.45
N ALA A 87 8.26 2.31 5.23
CA ALA A 87 7.41 1.69 6.24
C ALA A 87 8.19 1.14 7.42
N LEU A 88 9.39 0.62 7.17
CA LEU A 88 10.26 0.10 8.23
C LEU A 88 10.77 1.20 9.18
N ASP A 89 10.84 2.45 8.73
CA ASP A 89 11.24 3.59 9.55
C ASP A 89 10.06 4.41 10.08
N HIS A 90 8.86 4.21 9.53
CA HIS A 90 7.67 4.98 9.94
C HIS A 90 7.26 4.68 11.40
N PRO A 91 7.02 5.71 12.25
CA PRO A 91 6.76 5.50 13.67
C PRO A 91 5.36 4.97 14.01
N GLY A 92 4.40 5.05 13.09
CA GLY A 92 3.01 4.60 13.26
C GLY A 92 2.62 3.45 12.33
N PRO A 93 1.32 3.11 12.28
CA PRO A 93 0.82 2.03 11.43
C PRO A 93 0.82 2.42 9.96
N ILE A 94 1.26 1.50 9.11
CA ILE A 94 1.31 1.69 7.66
C ILE A 94 0.88 0.42 6.93
N ALA A 95 0.04 0.58 5.90
CA ALA A 95 -0.40 -0.49 5.03
C ALA A 95 0.07 -0.24 3.59
N ILE A 96 0.73 -1.21 2.99
CA ILE A 96 1.12 -1.18 1.58
C ILE A 96 0.28 -2.23 0.85
N ARG A 97 -0.53 -1.79 -0.10
CA ARG A 97 -1.42 -2.66 -0.86
C ARG A 97 -0.96 -2.84 -2.29
N TYR A 98 -0.86 -4.08 -2.75
CA TYR A 98 -0.41 -4.40 -4.10
C TYR A 98 -1.23 -5.55 -4.71
N PRO A 99 -1.37 -5.56 -6.06
CA PRO A 99 -2.17 -6.58 -6.75
C PRO A 99 -1.40 -7.89 -6.90
N LYS A 100 -2.12 -8.98 -7.17
CA LYS A 100 -1.55 -10.20 -7.71
C LYS A 100 -1.17 -9.95 -9.18
N ALA A 101 0.08 -9.65 -9.43
CA ALA A 101 0.61 -9.37 -10.75
C ALA A 101 2.09 -9.75 -10.86
N SER A 102 2.56 -9.96 -12.08
CA SER A 102 3.99 -10.10 -12.33
C SER A 102 4.65 -8.73 -12.37
N ALA A 103 5.81 -8.62 -11.74
CA ALA A 103 6.67 -7.45 -11.90
C ALA A 103 7.45 -7.56 -13.21
N ALA A 104 7.66 -6.43 -13.89
CA ALA A 104 8.47 -6.38 -15.11
C ALA A 104 9.95 -6.67 -14.80
N SER A 105 10.42 -6.26 -13.63
CA SER A 105 11.77 -6.49 -13.13
C SER A 105 11.76 -6.65 -11.61
N ILE A 106 12.81 -7.27 -11.06
CA ILE A 106 13.08 -7.26 -9.63
C ILE A 106 14.04 -6.10 -9.37
N PRO A 107 13.71 -5.17 -8.45
CA PRO A 107 14.57 -4.05 -8.13
C PRO A 107 15.96 -4.49 -7.65
N ALA A 108 16.98 -3.76 -8.05
CA ALA A 108 18.28 -3.89 -7.44
C ALA A 108 18.26 -3.22 -6.06
N LEU A 109 18.62 -3.94 -5.01
CA LEU A 109 18.72 -3.39 -3.67
C LEU A 109 20.12 -2.77 -3.42
N PRO A 110 20.25 -1.71 -2.60
CA PRO A 110 19.17 -1.00 -1.88
C PRO A 110 18.36 -0.08 -2.79
N VAL A 111 17.13 0.26 -2.38
CA VAL A 111 16.29 1.26 -3.02
C VAL A 111 16.08 2.45 -2.08
N ASP A 112 15.86 3.63 -2.64
CA ASP A 112 15.59 4.83 -1.85
C ASP A 112 14.19 4.81 -1.24
N PRO A 113 14.01 5.25 0.03
CA PRO A 113 12.71 5.40 0.64
C PRO A 113 11.83 6.41 -0.10
N ILE A 114 10.54 6.12 -0.22
CA ILE A 114 9.57 7.04 -0.82
C ILE A 114 8.97 7.95 0.24
N PRO A 115 9.05 9.29 0.10
CA PRO A 115 8.52 10.22 1.07
C PRO A 115 7.00 10.20 1.12
N ILE A 116 6.43 10.12 2.35
CA ILE A 116 4.98 10.14 2.58
C ILE A 116 4.42 11.53 2.26
N GLY A 117 3.20 11.53 1.67
CA GLY A 117 2.44 12.76 1.43
C GLY A 117 2.96 13.62 0.27
N ARG A 118 3.75 13.05 -0.63
CA ARG A 118 4.23 13.74 -1.83
C ARG A 118 3.67 13.11 -3.10
N TRP A 119 3.37 13.96 -4.06
CA TRP A 119 3.03 13.57 -5.43
C TRP A 119 4.29 13.56 -6.27
N GLN A 120 4.36 12.63 -7.20
CA GLN A 120 5.38 12.61 -8.25
C GLN A 120 4.74 13.06 -9.56
N GLU A 121 5.26 14.12 -10.15
CA GLU A 121 4.90 14.54 -11.50
C GLU A 121 5.56 13.58 -12.51
N ARG A 122 4.74 12.96 -13.35
CA ARG A 122 5.17 12.00 -14.39
C ARG A 122 5.18 12.61 -15.77
N SER A 123 4.29 13.56 -16.02
CA SER A 123 4.20 14.33 -17.28
C SER A 123 3.62 15.70 -17.01
N SER A 124 3.98 16.69 -17.82
CA SER A 124 3.43 18.04 -17.77
C SER A 124 2.41 18.26 -18.88
N GLY A 125 1.44 19.14 -18.65
CA GLY A 125 0.39 19.54 -19.62
C GLY A 125 -0.56 20.54 -18.96
N ASP A 126 -1.38 21.21 -19.79
CA ASP A 126 -2.23 22.33 -19.35
C ASP A 126 -3.73 22.02 -19.43
N ASP A 127 -4.15 20.98 -20.15
CA ASP A 127 -5.57 20.73 -20.43
C ASP A 127 -6.25 19.84 -19.41
N VAL A 128 -5.58 18.77 -18.94
CA VAL A 128 -6.15 17.75 -18.04
C VAL A 128 -5.14 17.31 -16.99
N LEU A 129 -5.59 17.20 -15.75
CA LEU A 129 -4.81 16.62 -14.66
C LEU A 129 -5.26 15.18 -14.37
N PHE A 130 -4.35 14.22 -14.52
CA PHE A 130 -4.55 12.84 -14.07
C PHE A 130 -3.90 12.64 -12.68
N LEU A 131 -4.71 12.27 -11.68
CA LEU A 131 -4.22 11.80 -10.38
C LEU A 131 -4.34 10.28 -10.35
N ALA A 132 -3.23 9.58 -10.38
CA ALA A 132 -3.19 8.13 -10.48
C ALA A 132 -2.37 7.50 -9.35
N ALA A 133 -2.77 6.30 -8.90
CA ALA A 133 -2.06 5.51 -7.91
C ALA A 133 -2.06 4.03 -8.30
N GLY A 134 -1.03 3.30 -7.90
CA GLY A 134 -0.89 1.88 -8.19
C GLY A 134 -0.90 1.61 -9.70
N ARG A 135 -1.53 0.53 -10.13
CA ARG A 135 -1.60 0.13 -11.53
C ARG A 135 -2.30 1.14 -12.47
N MET A 136 -2.99 2.13 -11.92
CA MET A 136 -3.60 3.16 -12.74
C MET A 136 -2.58 4.18 -13.25
N VAL A 137 -1.39 4.25 -12.68
CA VAL A 137 -0.30 5.13 -13.14
C VAL A 137 0.07 4.80 -14.59
N GLU A 138 0.36 3.54 -14.91
CA GLU A 138 0.68 3.11 -16.28
C GLU A 138 -0.44 3.46 -17.28
N ARG A 139 -1.71 3.32 -16.85
CA ARG A 139 -2.86 3.66 -17.71
C ARG A 139 -3.01 5.16 -17.93
N ALA A 140 -2.77 5.95 -16.89
CA ALA A 140 -2.78 7.41 -16.98
C ALA A 140 -1.66 7.92 -17.89
N GLU A 141 -0.46 7.37 -17.79
CA GLU A 141 0.67 7.70 -18.67
C GLU A 141 0.34 7.38 -20.15
N LYS A 142 -0.26 6.23 -20.43
CA LYS A 142 -0.71 5.88 -21.78
C LYS A 142 -1.78 6.83 -22.32
N ALA A 143 -2.72 7.25 -21.46
CA ALA A 143 -3.79 8.17 -21.86
C ALA A 143 -3.27 9.60 -22.04
N SER A 144 -2.25 10.03 -21.30
CA SER A 144 -1.66 11.37 -21.46
C SER A 144 -0.78 11.48 -22.71
N ALA A 145 -0.34 10.38 -23.29
CA ALA A 145 0.48 10.34 -24.50
C ALA A 145 -0.35 10.27 -25.81
N SER A 146 -1.68 10.15 -25.72
CA SER A 146 -2.61 10.05 -26.83
C SER A 146 -3.26 11.39 -27.15
#